data_10ffdf56b575bad928fef7e9196589a4
#
_entry.id   10ffdf56b575bad928fef7e9196589a4
#
_cell.length_a   1.000
_cell.length_b   1.000
_cell.length_c   1.000
_cell.angle_alpha   90.00
_cell.angle_beta   90.00
_cell.angle_gamma   90.00
#
_symmetry.space_group_name_H-M   'P 1'
#
loop_
_entity.id
_entity.type
_entity.pdbx_description
1 polymer ?
#
loop_
_entity_poly.entity_id
_entity_poly.type
_entity_poly.pdbx_seq_one_letter_code
_entity_poly.pdbx_strand_id
1 'polypeptide(L)'
;MRRFLVLTLAVLVLIPAVDVFAKKAKDTDDDEPKALMSDKTLSGLEFRLIGPSYNSGRIVDFAVQPDKTQVIYVATASGGIWKTVNNGTTWEPIFDSEDSYSVGCLAMDPTNHNTIWAGTGENNSQRSVAFGDGVYRTDDGGKSWTNMGLEDSEHIGDIVIDPRDTDVVYVAAQGPLWRSGGDRGLYKTTDGGATWERVLHVSDDTGFNEVHMDPRNPDVLYATSYQRRRHVWTLIDGGPETGIYKSTDAGATWKELETGLPKVDMGKIGMAVSPADPDVIYTVIEAQRDEGGTYVSRDRGETWKKLSDYFAGSPQYYNELVADPVDVDTVYSMDTWLHHTVDGGKTWTKVGEDNKHVDNHAMWINPADTDHFIVGCDGGAYLSYDRGATWKFIANLPITQFYRVSVDNSKPFYYVYGGTQDNNSRGGPHRTLD
;
A
#
# COMPACT_ATOMS: atom_id res chain seq x y z
N MET A 1 37.29 -41.20 65.97
CA MET A 1 37.31 -40.70 67.36
C MET A 1 36.85 -39.27 67.39
N ARG A 2 35.96 -39.00 68.34
CA ARG A 2 35.43 -37.70 68.82
C ARG A 2 34.66 -36.82 67.78
N ARG A 3 33.32 -36.93 67.89
CA ARG A 3 32.28 -35.99 67.50
C ARG A 3 32.42 -34.75 68.39
N PHE A 4 32.35 -33.57 67.81
CA PHE A 4 31.99 -32.36 68.54
C PHE A 4 30.66 -31.85 67.97
N LEU A 5 29.66 -31.84 68.83
CA LEU A 5 28.34 -31.27 68.69
C LEU A 5 28.43 -29.79 69.04
N VAL A 6 28.09 -28.88 68.12
CA VAL A 6 27.94 -27.46 68.45
C VAL A 6 26.43 -27.15 68.46
N LEU A 7 25.93 -26.88 69.65
CA LEU A 7 24.60 -26.38 69.93
C LEU A 7 24.57 -24.88 69.65
N THR A 8 23.77 -24.46 68.66
CA THR A 8 23.51 -23.01 68.45
C THR A 8 22.18 -22.63 69.11
N LEU A 9 22.28 -21.79 70.11
CA LEU A 9 21.18 -21.25 70.89
C LEU A 9 20.47 -20.15 70.05
N ALA A 10 19.20 -20.34 69.67
CA ALA A 10 18.39 -19.34 69.03
C ALA A 10 17.78 -18.43 70.13
N VAL A 11 18.22 -17.20 70.18
CA VAL A 11 17.61 -16.17 71.00
C VAL A 11 16.46 -15.54 70.18
N LEU A 12 15.24 -15.81 70.65
CA LEU A 12 14.02 -15.16 70.09
C LEU A 12 13.92 -13.78 70.73
N VAL A 13 14.18 -12.73 69.96
CA VAL A 13 13.89 -11.34 70.34
C VAL A 13 12.49 -10.97 69.87
N LEU A 14 11.54 -10.89 70.79
CA LEU A 14 10.23 -10.32 70.59
C LEU A 14 10.39 -8.81 70.45
N ILE A 15 10.20 -8.28 69.25
CA ILE A 15 10.04 -6.86 68.97
C ILE A 15 8.53 -6.55 68.94
N PRO A 16 8.01 -5.61 69.74
CA PRO A 16 6.62 -5.23 69.65
C PRO A 16 6.34 -4.52 68.30
N ALA A 17 5.29 -4.93 67.61
CA ALA A 17 4.81 -4.30 66.43
C ALA A 17 4.35 -2.84 66.76
N VAL A 18 5.11 -1.89 66.29
CA VAL A 18 4.65 -0.48 66.27
C VAL A 18 3.89 -0.34 64.95
N ASP A 19 2.57 -0.15 65.04
CA ASP A 19 1.75 0.26 63.91
C ASP A 19 2.21 1.66 63.43
N VAL A 20 3.01 1.62 62.38
CA VAL A 20 3.30 2.85 61.62
C VAL A 20 2.16 3.04 60.63
N PHE A 21 1.20 3.87 61.02
CA PHE A 21 0.24 4.45 60.05
C PHE A 21 1.06 5.18 59.00
N ALA A 22 1.30 4.53 57.84
CA ALA A 22 1.78 5.21 56.66
C ALA A 22 0.71 6.19 56.23
N LYS A 23 0.93 7.46 56.49
CA LYS A 23 0.19 8.59 55.98
C LYS A 23 0.36 8.53 54.46
N LYS A 24 -0.70 8.12 53.75
CA LYS A 24 -0.76 8.17 52.28
C LYS A 24 -0.35 9.59 51.87
N ALA A 25 0.80 9.72 51.23
CA ALA A 25 1.20 10.98 50.63
C ALA A 25 0.09 11.34 49.65
N LYS A 26 -0.45 12.55 49.80
CA LYS A 26 -1.28 13.15 48.79
C LYS A 26 -0.38 13.26 47.53
N ASP A 27 -0.76 12.55 46.48
CA ASP A 27 -0.28 12.85 45.15
C ASP A 27 -0.54 14.34 44.93
N THR A 28 0.52 15.10 44.87
CA THR A 28 0.47 16.45 44.31
C THR A 28 0.16 16.22 42.83
N ASP A 29 -1.08 16.46 42.43
CA ASP A 29 -1.44 16.66 41.05
C ASP A 29 -0.48 17.72 40.52
N ASP A 30 0.50 17.27 39.73
CA ASP A 30 1.28 18.17 38.91
C ASP A 30 0.28 18.82 37.94
N ASP A 31 0.07 20.13 38.10
CA ASP A 31 -0.70 21.00 37.23
C ASP A 31 0.01 21.16 35.87
N GLU A 32 0.28 20.07 35.16
CA GLU A 32 0.47 20.15 33.71
C GLU A 32 -0.89 20.44 33.09
N PRO A 33 -1.00 21.41 32.20
CA PRO A 33 -2.26 21.71 31.55
C PRO A 33 -2.69 20.43 30.78
N LYS A 34 -3.71 19.74 31.33
CA LYS A 34 -4.31 18.56 30.67
C LYS A 34 -4.72 19.01 29.27
N ALA A 35 -4.23 18.32 28.25
CA ALA A 35 -4.65 18.56 26.88
C ALA A 35 -6.19 18.60 26.85
N LEU A 36 -6.76 19.66 26.29
CA LEU A 36 -8.22 19.82 26.16
C LEU A 36 -8.87 18.68 25.37
N MET A 37 -8.08 17.99 24.56
CA MET A 37 -8.46 16.80 23.78
C MET A 37 -7.56 15.65 24.20
N SER A 38 -8.15 14.56 24.62
CA SER A 38 -7.49 13.30 24.93
C SER A 38 -8.44 12.16 24.56
N ASP A 39 -7.94 10.95 24.40
CA ASP A 39 -8.75 9.75 24.15
C ASP A 39 -9.88 9.62 25.16
N LYS A 40 -9.60 10.00 26.41
CA LYS A 40 -10.59 10.01 27.50
C LYS A 40 -11.71 11.03 27.29
N THR A 41 -11.45 12.14 26.59
CA THR A 41 -12.44 13.17 26.26
C THR A 41 -13.41 12.67 25.19
N LEU A 42 -12.93 11.80 24.29
CA LEU A 42 -13.69 11.25 23.16
C LEU A 42 -14.23 9.86 23.42
N SER A 43 -13.89 9.20 24.53
CA SER A 43 -14.26 7.80 24.84
C SER A 43 -15.76 7.51 24.91
N GLY A 44 -16.62 8.51 24.92
CA GLY A 44 -18.08 8.37 24.81
C GLY A 44 -18.62 8.51 23.38
N LEU A 45 -17.75 8.75 22.40
CA LEU A 45 -18.12 8.87 20.99
C LEU A 45 -17.76 7.56 20.28
N GLU A 46 -18.71 6.63 20.28
CA GLU A 46 -18.54 5.38 19.54
C GLU A 46 -19.06 5.53 18.10
N PHE A 47 -18.23 5.16 17.12
CA PHE A 47 -18.67 5.05 15.74
C PHE A 47 -19.55 3.80 15.56
N ARG A 48 -20.60 3.95 14.77
CA ARG A 48 -21.48 2.85 14.39
C ARG A 48 -21.54 2.74 12.88
N LEU A 49 -21.24 1.57 12.35
CA LEU A 49 -21.46 1.27 10.94
C LEU A 49 -22.95 1.41 10.60
N ILE A 50 -23.28 2.20 9.61
CA ILE A 50 -24.65 2.40 9.09
C ILE A 50 -24.81 1.85 7.66
N GLY A 51 -23.76 1.22 7.10
CA GLY A 51 -23.80 0.52 5.82
C GLY A 51 -24.41 -0.88 5.91
N PRO A 52 -24.35 -1.69 4.83
CA PRO A 52 -23.44 -1.52 3.70
C PRO A 52 -23.89 -0.47 2.69
N SER A 53 -22.93 0.10 1.95
CA SER A 53 -23.14 0.88 0.75
C SER A 53 -22.96 -0.02 -0.48
N TYR A 54 -23.75 0.20 -1.51
CA TYR A 54 -23.74 -0.69 -2.68
C TYR A 54 -22.68 -0.36 -3.72
N ASN A 55 -21.86 0.63 -3.52
CA ASN A 55 -20.84 0.95 -4.50
C ASN A 55 -19.51 1.12 -3.82
N SER A 56 -18.52 0.70 -4.53
CA SER A 56 -17.15 0.64 -4.08
C SER A 56 -16.43 1.96 -4.21
N GLY A 57 -15.48 2.14 -3.32
CA GLY A 57 -14.43 3.14 -3.43
C GLY A 57 -13.23 2.57 -4.17
N ARG A 58 -12.18 3.38 -4.26
CA ARG A 58 -10.94 3.04 -4.97
C ARG A 58 -10.27 1.82 -4.37
N ILE A 59 -9.99 0.86 -5.23
CA ILE A 59 -9.11 -0.29 -4.95
C ILE A 59 -7.70 0.10 -5.38
N VAL A 60 -6.73 -0.14 -4.52
CA VAL A 60 -5.34 0.23 -4.77
C VAL A 60 -4.41 -0.95 -4.95
N ASP A 61 -4.77 -2.14 -4.40
CA ASP A 61 -3.94 -3.32 -4.59
C ASP A 61 -4.68 -4.62 -4.23
N PHE A 62 -4.12 -5.74 -4.68
CA PHE A 62 -4.58 -7.09 -4.42
C PHE A 62 -3.44 -8.00 -3.97
N ALA A 63 -3.66 -8.78 -2.92
CA ALA A 63 -2.85 -9.95 -2.61
C ALA A 63 -3.70 -11.21 -2.73
N VAL A 64 -3.38 -12.07 -3.71
CA VAL A 64 -4.11 -13.31 -3.99
C VAL A 64 -3.26 -14.50 -3.61
N GLN A 65 -3.82 -15.41 -2.82
CA GLN A 65 -3.10 -16.59 -2.37
C GLN A 65 -2.82 -17.53 -3.56
N PRO A 66 -1.56 -17.84 -3.90
CA PRO A 66 -1.22 -18.53 -5.15
C PRO A 66 -1.80 -19.95 -5.27
N ASP A 67 -1.84 -20.71 -4.17
CA ASP A 67 -2.37 -22.08 -4.12
C ASP A 67 -3.88 -22.15 -3.87
N LYS A 68 -4.50 -21.00 -3.56
CA LYS A 68 -5.94 -20.86 -3.25
C LYS A 68 -6.46 -19.52 -3.74
N THR A 69 -6.57 -19.35 -5.05
CA THR A 69 -6.95 -18.09 -5.69
C THR A 69 -8.34 -17.55 -5.29
N GLN A 70 -9.15 -18.37 -4.57
CA GLN A 70 -10.37 -17.90 -3.93
C GLN A 70 -10.13 -17.08 -2.65
N VAL A 71 -8.90 -17.08 -2.11
CA VAL A 71 -8.48 -16.23 -0.96
C VAL A 71 -7.83 -14.98 -1.52
N ILE A 72 -8.50 -13.85 -1.35
CA ILE A 72 -8.10 -12.56 -1.90
C ILE A 72 -8.13 -11.53 -0.78
N TYR A 73 -7.07 -10.74 -0.68
CA TYR A 73 -7.00 -9.53 0.12
C TYR A 73 -7.09 -8.33 -0.82
N VAL A 74 -7.89 -7.36 -0.45
CA VAL A 74 -8.14 -6.15 -1.24
C VAL A 74 -7.79 -4.94 -0.40
N ALA A 75 -6.81 -4.17 -0.85
CA ALA A 75 -6.48 -2.88 -0.26
C ALA A 75 -7.31 -1.77 -0.89
N THR A 76 -7.75 -0.85 -0.06
CA THR A 76 -8.56 0.30 -0.49
C THR A 76 -7.90 1.61 -0.11
N ALA A 77 -8.10 2.63 -0.94
CA ALA A 77 -7.60 3.98 -0.65
C ALA A 77 -8.20 4.58 0.62
N SER A 78 -9.47 4.24 0.91
CA SER A 78 -10.21 4.75 2.06
C SER A 78 -11.22 3.73 2.54
N GLY A 79 -10.80 2.76 3.35
CA GLY A 79 -11.67 1.70 3.87
C GLY A 79 -10.91 0.45 4.30
N GLY A 80 -9.60 0.60 4.55
CA GLY A 80 -8.75 -0.45 5.08
C GLY A 80 -8.54 -1.62 4.12
N ILE A 81 -8.40 -2.80 4.69
CA ILE A 81 -8.15 -4.05 3.96
C ILE A 81 -9.32 -5.01 4.16
N TRP A 82 -9.76 -5.60 3.07
CA TRP A 82 -10.85 -6.57 3.05
C TRP A 82 -10.36 -7.93 2.59
N LYS A 83 -10.90 -8.99 3.19
CA LYS A 83 -10.54 -10.36 2.88
C LYS A 83 -11.76 -11.16 2.44
N THR A 84 -11.59 -11.99 1.41
CA THR A 84 -12.50 -13.07 1.07
C THR A 84 -11.76 -14.41 1.08
N VAL A 85 -12.47 -15.48 1.43
CA VAL A 85 -11.96 -16.87 1.35
C VAL A 85 -12.77 -17.72 0.38
N ASN A 86 -13.71 -17.09 -0.35
CA ASN A 86 -14.70 -17.76 -1.19
C ASN A 86 -14.97 -16.98 -2.50
N ASN A 87 -13.88 -16.44 -3.07
CA ASN A 87 -13.88 -15.75 -4.37
C ASN A 87 -14.90 -14.59 -4.42
N GLY A 88 -14.91 -13.75 -3.36
CA GLY A 88 -15.75 -12.56 -3.27
C GLY A 88 -17.23 -12.82 -2.95
N THR A 89 -17.61 -14.06 -2.54
CA THR A 89 -18.99 -14.32 -2.10
C THR A 89 -19.30 -13.62 -0.79
N THR A 90 -18.34 -13.59 0.13
CA THR A 90 -18.42 -12.80 1.38
C THR A 90 -17.10 -12.06 1.60
N TRP A 91 -17.18 -10.93 2.29
CA TRP A 91 -16.04 -10.09 2.63
C TRP A 91 -16.01 -9.81 4.13
N GLU A 92 -14.80 -9.77 4.68
CA GLU A 92 -14.51 -9.44 6.06
C GLU A 92 -13.55 -8.26 6.10
N PRO A 93 -13.86 -7.17 6.81
CA PRO A 93 -12.90 -6.10 7.09
C PRO A 93 -11.88 -6.63 8.11
N ILE A 94 -10.60 -6.48 7.80
CA ILE A 94 -9.53 -7.03 8.64
C ILE A 94 -8.52 -5.99 9.11
N PHE A 95 -8.79 -4.70 8.87
CA PHE A 95 -7.88 -3.60 9.20
C PHE A 95 -8.58 -2.44 9.95
N ASP A 96 -9.83 -2.61 10.38
CA ASP A 96 -10.66 -1.55 10.98
C ASP A 96 -10.18 -1.11 12.38
N SER A 97 -9.33 -1.90 13.04
CA SER A 97 -8.79 -1.60 14.37
C SER A 97 -7.48 -0.81 14.33
N GLU A 98 -6.90 -0.64 13.16
CA GLU A 98 -5.62 0.03 13.00
C GLU A 98 -5.78 1.55 12.86
N ASP A 99 -4.70 2.29 13.11
CA ASP A 99 -4.74 3.76 13.15
C ASP A 99 -4.89 4.39 11.76
N SER A 100 -4.50 3.67 10.69
CA SER A 100 -4.73 4.09 9.31
C SER A 100 -5.91 3.36 8.67
N TYR A 101 -6.72 4.07 7.91
CA TYR A 101 -7.75 3.49 7.04
C TYR A 101 -7.37 3.51 5.55
N SER A 102 -6.22 4.12 5.24
CA SER A 102 -5.71 4.29 3.87
C SER A 102 -4.56 3.33 3.63
N VAL A 103 -4.62 2.58 2.54
CA VAL A 103 -3.59 1.63 2.14
C VAL A 103 -3.05 2.01 0.77
N GLY A 104 -1.75 1.81 0.55
CA GLY A 104 -1.06 2.08 -0.71
C GLY A 104 -0.68 0.81 -1.46
N CYS A 105 -0.29 -0.25 -0.75
CA CYS A 105 0.12 -1.52 -1.35
C CYS A 105 -0.01 -2.70 -0.37
N LEU A 106 0.00 -3.92 -0.92
CA LEU A 106 0.03 -5.20 -0.19
C LEU A 106 1.14 -6.10 -0.73
N ALA A 107 1.82 -6.81 0.15
CA ALA A 107 2.73 -7.89 -0.23
C ALA A 107 2.44 -9.14 0.60
N MET A 108 2.22 -10.27 -0.07
CA MET A 108 2.03 -11.57 0.58
C MET A 108 3.35 -12.32 0.62
N ASP A 109 3.70 -12.88 1.78
CA ASP A 109 4.86 -13.75 1.92
C ASP A 109 4.71 -14.98 1.02
N PRO A 110 5.65 -15.23 0.08
CA PRO A 110 5.56 -16.33 -0.87
C PRO A 110 5.69 -17.71 -0.22
N THR A 111 6.19 -17.77 1.03
CA THR A 111 6.40 -19.04 1.77
C THR A 111 5.35 -19.26 2.86
N ASN A 112 4.74 -18.19 3.38
CA ASN A 112 3.69 -18.23 4.39
C ASN A 112 2.55 -17.28 4.05
N HIS A 113 1.55 -17.75 3.32
CA HIS A 113 0.42 -16.94 2.87
C HIS A 113 -0.48 -16.36 3.98
N ASN A 114 -0.19 -16.62 5.25
CA ASN A 114 -0.81 -15.91 6.38
C ASN A 114 -0.03 -14.65 6.79
N THR A 115 1.21 -14.51 6.32
CA THR A 115 2.00 -13.30 6.52
C THR A 115 1.76 -12.35 5.36
N ILE A 116 1.24 -11.16 5.69
CA ILE A 116 0.95 -10.10 4.72
C ILE A 116 1.51 -8.79 5.26
N TRP A 117 2.15 -8.06 4.40
CA TRP A 117 2.59 -6.71 4.64
C TRP A 117 1.65 -5.72 3.98
N ALA A 118 1.39 -4.61 4.64
CA ALA A 118 0.58 -3.51 4.13
C ALA A 118 1.33 -2.20 4.30
N GLY A 119 1.54 -1.49 3.20
CA GLY A 119 2.01 -0.12 3.21
C GLY A 119 0.83 0.83 3.28
N THR A 120 0.84 1.77 4.22
CA THR A 120 -0.28 2.70 4.41
C THR A 120 -0.09 4.03 3.67
N GLY A 121 -1.21 4.74 3.43
CA GLY A 121 -1.29 5.97 2.64
C GLY A 121 -1.36 5.71 1.14
N GLU A 122 -2.24 6.43 0.45
CA GLU A 122 -2.40 6.26 -1.01
C GLU A 122 -1.10 6.54 -1.77
N ASN A 123 -0.78 5.72 -2.76
CA ASN A 123 0.45 5.80 -3.57
C ASN A 123 0.38 6.79 -4.75
N ASN A 124 -0.53 7.77 -4.70
CA ASN A 124 -0.69 8.78 -5.75
C ASN A 124 -0.49 10.21 -5.20
N SER A 125 -0.55 11.21 -6.08
CA SER A 125 -0.28 12.61 -5.75
C SER A 125 -1.51 13.52 -5.86
N GLN A 126 -2.73 12.99 -5.75
CA GLN A 126 -3.94 13.81 -5.76
C GLN A 126 -4.05 14.68 -4.51
N ARG A 127 -4.87 15.76 -4.58
CA ARG A 127 -5.03 16.71 -3.47
C ARG A 127 -5.67 16.13 -2.22
N SER A 128 -6.53 15.14 -2.42
CA SER A 128 -7.35 14.53 -1.37
C SER A 128 -6.87 13.14 -0.95
N VAL A 129 -5.63 12.79 -1.29
CA VAL A 129 -5.06 11.51 -0.83
C VAL A 129 -5.01 11.46 0.69
N ALA A 130 -5.40 10.34 1.24
CA ALA A 130 -5.24 10.05 2.64
C ALA A 130 -3.81 9.59 2.92
N PHE A 131 -3.24 10.09 4.01
CA PHE A 131 -1.94 9.67 4.48
C PHE A 131 -2.07 8.45 5.39
N GLY A 132 -0.98 7.69 5.47
CA GLY A 132 -0.82 6.56 6.39
C GLY A 132 0.16 6.89 7.51
N ASP A 133 0.52 5.86 8.24
CA ASP A 133 1.37 5.88 9.43
C ASP A 133 2.42 4.76 9.42
N GLY A 134 2.88 4.37 8.22
CA GLY A 134 3.96 3.42 8.02
C GLY A 134 3.53 2.08 7.47
N VAL A 135 4.22 1.04 7.88
CA VAL A 135 4.09 -0.32 7.39
C VAL A 135 3.51 -1.22 8.47
N TYR A 136 2.55 -2.05 8.10
CA TYR A 136 1.94 -3.05 8.97
C TYR A 136 2.25 -4.47 8.50
N ARG A 137 2.28 -5.40 9.45
CA ARG A 137 2.44 -6.83 9.19
C ARG A 137 1.42 -7.64 9.99
N THR A 138 0.83 -8.63 9.34
CA THR A 138 0.09 -9.70 9.98
C THR A 138 0.79 -11.04 9.75
N ASP A 139 0.73 -11.95 10.73
CA ASP A 139 1.25 -13.32 10.61
C ASP A 139 0.12 -14.37 10.76
N ASP A 140 -1.13 -13.91 10.88
CA ASP A 140 -2.29 -14.77 11.15
C ASP A 140 -3.42 -14.59 10.12
N GLY A 141 -3.07 -14.03 8.95
CA GLY A 141 -4.00 -13.83 7.84
C GLY A 141 -4.97 -12.69 8.05
N GLY A 142 -4.54 -11.65 8.77
CA GLY A 142 -5.28 -10.42 9.01
C GLY A 142 -6.17 -10.41 10.24
N LYS A 143 -6.03 -11.36 11.17
CA LYS A 143 -6.77 -11.33 12.44
C LYS A 143 -6.18 -10.34 13.44
N SER A 144 -4.88 -10.11 13.34
CA SER A 144 -4.16 -9.07 14.07
C SER A 144 -3.09 -8.45 13.19
N TRP A 145 -2.79 -7.18 13.43
CA TRP A 145 -1.77 -6.43 12.73
C TRP A 145 -0.79 -5.80 13.72
N THR A 146 0.43 -5.58 13.28
CA THR A 146 1.45 -4.88 14.04
C THR A 146 2.05 -3.80 13.16
N ASN A 147 2.10 -2.55 13.65
CA ASN A 147 2.84 -1.50 12.98
C ASN A 147 4.34 -1.79 13.12
N MET A 148 5.03 -1.85 11.98
CA MET A 148 6.44 -2.20 11.86
C MET A 148 7.34 -0.97 11.67
N GLY A 149 6.79 0.25 11.83
CA GLY A 149 7.53 1.51 11.74
C GLY A 149 7.40 2.21 10.38
N LEU A 150 8.34 3.11 10.09
CA LEU A 150 8.29 4.08 8.99
C LEU A 150 7.06 5.00 9.10
N GLU A 151 6.71 5.40 10.32
CA GLU A 151 5.48 6.14 10.64
C GLU A 151 5.43 7.52 9.96
N ASP A 152 6.60 8.14 9.71
CA ASP A 152 6.71 9.45 9.07
C ASP A 152 6.81 9.38 7.54
N SER A 153 6.51 8.21 6.94
CA SER A 153 6.48 8.04 5.49
C SER A 153 5.24 8.68 4.85
N GLU A 154 4.13 8.70 5.54
CA GLU A 154 2.79 9.12 5.08
C GLU A 154 2.26 8.33 3.86
N HIS A 155 3.14 7.86 2.96
CA HIS A 155 2.75 7.14 1.74
C HIS A 155 3.79 6.07 1.41
N ILE A 156 3.40 4.82 1.47
CA ILE A 156 4.19 3.68 1.00
C ILE A 156 3.72 3.31 -0.41
N GLY A 157 4.66 3.29 -1.35
CA GLY A 157 4.36 3.02 -2.76
C GLY A 157 4.34 1.54 -3.09
N ASP A 158 5.30 0.78 -2.55
CA ASP A 158 5.46 -0.63 -2.88
C ASP A 158 6.25 -1.40 -1.82
N ILE A 159 6.04 -2.72 -1.74
CA ILE A 159 6.73 -3.64 -0.82
C ILE A 159 7.10 -4.92 -1.55
N VAL A 160 8.37 -5.33 -1.44
CA VAL A 160 8.86 -6.59 -2.02
C VAL A 160 9.55 -7.45 -0.96
N ILE A 161 9.22 -8.73 -0.93
CA ILE A 161 9.73 -9.72 0.02
C ILE A 161 10.71 -10.65 -0.70
N ASP A 162 11.90 -10.88 -0.11
CA ASP A 162 12.86 -11.85 -0.64
C ASP A 162 12.33 -13.29 -0.43
N PRO A 163 12.06 -14.06 -1.49
CA PRO A 163 11.48 -15.40 -1.35
C PRO A 163 12.44 -16.43 -0.73
N ARG A 164 13.73 -16.11 -0.59
CA ARG A 164 14.74 -16.98 0.01
C ARG A 164 14.80 -16.83 1.54
N ASP A 165 14.48 -15.61 2.01
CA ASP A 165 14.45 -15.24 3.42
C ASP A 165 13.40 -14.14 3.62
N THR A 166 12.22 -14.49 4.08
CA THR A 166 11.07 -13.58 4.18
C THR A 166 11.16 -12.57 5.33
N ASP A 167 12.22 -12.65 6.14
CA ASP A 167 12.60 -11.56 7.05
C ASP A 167 13.31 -10.42 6.32
N VAL A 168 13.73 -10.63 5.05
CA VAL A 168 14.29 -9.58 4.18
C VAL A 168 13.17 -8.96 3.34
N VAL A 169 12.87 -7.69 3.62
CA VAL A 169 11.80 -6.93 2.93
C VAL A 169 12.33 -5.57 2.51
N TYR A 170 11.92 -5.13 1.33
CA TYR A 170 12.21 -3.80 0.80
C TYR A 170 10.92 -2.99 0.72
N VAL A 171 11.00 -1.71 1.08
CA VAL A 171 9.86 -0.78 1.11
C VAL A 171 10.21 0.48 0.36
N ALA A 172 9.42 0.80 -0.67
CA ALA A 172 9.49 2.05 -1.40
C ALA A 172 8.63 3.11 -0.70
N ALA A 173 9.26 4.01 0.05
CA ALA A 173 8.59 5.07 0.78
C ALA A 173 8.61 6.38 -0.02
N GLN A 174 7.43 6.84 -0.42
CA GLN A 174 7.28 8.09 -1.18
C GLN A 174 7.46 9.33 -0.29
N GLY A 175 7.20 9.19 1.00
CA GLY A 175 7.25 10.28 1.97
C GLY A 175 6.09 11.26 1.88
N PRO A 176 6.06 12.25 2.77
CA PRO A 176 4.99 13.25 2.85
C PRO A 176 4.76 14.00 1.54
N LEU A 177 3.49 14.15 1.14
CA LEU A 177 3.13 14.87 -0.09
C LEU A 177 3.19 16.40 0.08
N TRP A 178 2.87 16.90 1.29
CA TRP A 178 2.70 18.34 1.56
C TRP A 178 3.89 19.03 2.24
N ARG A 179 4.92 18.27 2.58
CA ARG A 179 6.15 18.75 3.21
C ARG A 179 7.38 17.98 2.74
N SER A 180 8.57 18.54 2.94
CA SER A 180 9.86 17.86 2.77
C SER A 180 10.14 16.91 3.92
N GLY A 181 11.09 16.01 3.74
CA GLY A 181 11.60 15.12 4.78
C GLY A 181 10.66 13.94 5.05
N GLY A 182 10.63 13.50 6.29
CA GLY A 182 9.96 12.27 6.69
C GLY A 182 10.75 11.04 6.27
N ASP A 183 10.11 9.88 6.34
CA ASP A 183 10.71 8.60 5.94
C ASP A 183 10.66 8.42 4.42
N ARG A 184 11.38 9.28 3.68
CA ARG A 184 11.56 9.17 2.23
C ARG A 184 12.75 8.31 1.88
N GLY A 185 12.60 7.42 0.91
CA GLY A 185 13.68 6.60 0.42
C GLY A 185 13.27 5.16 0.15
N LEU A 186 14.24 4.34 -0.16
CA LEU A 186 14.08 2.90 -0.20
C LEU A 186 14.65 2.32 1.09
N TYR A 187 13.83 1.55 1.78
CA TYR A 187 14.19 0.93 3.06
C TYR A 187 14.31 -0.58 2.91
N LYS A 188 15.16 -1.17 3.73
CA LYS A 188 15.36 -2.61 3.83
C LYS A 188 15.33 -3.02 5.30
N THR A 189 14.67 -4.12 5.58
CA THR A 189 14.83 -4.89 6.83
C THR A 189 15.47 -6.25 6.53
N THR A 190 16.13 -6.82 7.54
CA THR A 190 16.65 -8.19 7.52
C THR A 190 16.26 -8.95 8.78
N ASP A 191 15.31 -8.42 9.53
CA ASP A 191 14.83 -8.96 10.81
C ASP A 191 13.30 -8.91 10.92
N GLY A 192 12.62 -9.02 9.75
CA GLY A 192 11.18 -9.07 9.68
C GLY A 192 10.48 -7.77 10.08
N GLY A 193 11.15 -6.63 9.91
CA GLY A 193 10.62 -5.30 10.20
C GLY A 193 10.91 -4.76 11.60
N ALA A 194 11.68 -5.50 12.43
CA ALA A 194 12.06 -5.00 13.74
C ALA A 194 12.98 -3.77 13.65
N THR A 195 13.82 -3.72 12.60
CA THR A 195 14.64 -2.54 12.27
C THR A 195 14.65 -2.27 10.77
N TRP A 196 14.85 -1.00 10.40
CA TRP A 196 14.90 -0.55 9.01
C TRP A 196 16.20 0.18 8.72
N GLU A 197 16.83 -0.15 7.60
CA GLU A 197 17.95 0.58 7.02
C GLU A 197 17.47 1.31 5.76
N ARG A 198 17.76 2.60 5.64
CA ARG A 198 17.51 3.35 4.42
C ARG A 198 18.66 3.10 3.44
N VAL A 199 18.45 2.15 2.51
CA VAL A 199 19.50 1.66 1.58
C VAL A 199 19.67 2.54 0.33
N LEU A 200 18.67 3.40 0.03
CA LEU A 200 18.78 4.39 -1.04
C LEU A 200 18.02 5.66 -0.66
N HIS A 201 18.69 6.80 -0.77
CA HIS A 201 18.15 8.12 -0.52
C HIS A 201 18.66 9.09 -1.57
N VAL A 202 17.77 9.87 -2.17
CA VAL A 202 18.14 10.90 -3.15
C VAL A 202 18.14 12.28 -2.48
N SER A 203 16.98 12.70 -1.95
CA SER A 203 16.85 13.98 -1.23
C SER A 203 15.64 13.96 -0.29
N ASP A 204 15.45 15.05 0.46
CA ASP A 204 14.27 15.23 1.31
C ASP A 204 12.98 15.54 0.51
N ASP A 205 13.05 15.74 -0.79
CA ASP A 205 11.90 15.97 -1.66
C ASP A 205 11.61 14.82 -2.62
N THR A 206 12.47 13.77 -2.63
CA THR A 206 12.38 12.64 -3.55
C THR A 206 12.27 11.32 -2.80
N GLY A 207 11.14 10.65 -2.96
CA GLY A 207 10.89 9.31 -2.44
C GLY A 207 10.99 8.25 -3.53
N PHE A 208 10.53 7.03 -3.21
CA PHE A 208 10.47 5.93 -4.17
C PHE A 208 9.01 5.44 -4.28
N ASN A 209 8.55 5.23 -5.51
CA ASN A 209 7.17 4.78 -5.78
C ASN A 209 7.08 3.28 -6.06
N GLU A 210 8.13 2.67 -6.59
CA GLU A 210 8.15 1.23 -6.89
C GLU A 210 9.50 0.61 -6.56
N VAL A 211 9.48 -0.66 -6.20
CA VAL A 211 10.64 -1.54 -6.06
C VAL A 211 10.32 -2.91 -6.63
N HIS A 212 11.15 -3.42 -7.53
CA HIS A 212 10.96 -4.70 -8.20
C HIS A 212 12.16 -5.61 -7.99
N MET A 213 11.93 -6.90 -7.89
CA MET A 213 12.94 -7.93 -7.74
C MET A 213 12.97 -8.83 -8.97
N ASP A 214 14.16 -9.18 -9.47
CA ASP A 214 14.28 -10.21 -10.51
C ASP A 214 13.86 -11.57 -9.93
N PRO A 215 12.79 -12.20 -10.41
CA PRO A 215 12.26 -13.44 -9.83
C PRO A 215 13.23 -14.63 -9.93
N ARG A 216 14.26 -14.56 -10.77
CA ARG A 216 15.29 -15.60 -10.88
C ARG A 216 16.48 -15.34 -9.96
N ASN A 217 16.72 -14.08 -9.59
CA ASN A 217 17.85 -13.67 -8.76
C ASN A 217 17.47 -12.51 -7.85
N PRO A 218 17.02 -12.76 -6.62
CA PRO A 218 16.63 -11.74 -5.66
C PRO A 218 17.72 -10.75 -5.24
N ASP A 219 18.99 -11.00 -5.60
CA ASP A 219 20.05 -10.00 -5.42
C ASP A 219 19.97 -8.83 -6.42
N VAL A 220 19.16 -9.00 -7.50
CA VAL A 220 18.92 -7.96 -8.49
C VAL A 220 17.59 -7.27 -8.22
N LEU A 221 17.70 -5.97 -7.97
CA LEU A 221 16.57 -5.11 -7.65
C LEU A 221 16.55 -3.89 -8.56
N TYR A 222 15.36 -3.38 -8.81
CA TYR A 222 15.11 -2.13 -9.51
C TYR A 222 14.23 -1.25 -8.65
N ALA A 223 14.45 0.06 -8.67
CA ALA A 223 13.61 1.01 -7.95
C ALA A 223 13.43 2.29 -8.76
N THR A 224 12.25 2.89 -8.67
CA THR A 224 11.95 4.16 -9.33
C THR A 224 11.84 5.26 -8.29
N SER A 225 12.68 6.29 -8.38
CA SER A 225 12.54 7.50 -7.57
C SER A 225 11.53 8.45 -8.19
N TYR A 226 10.89 9.23 -7.33
CA TYR A 226 9.88 10.18 -7.75
C TYR A 226 9.99 11.47 -6.92
N GLN A 227 10.42 12.54 -7.57
CA GLN A 227 10.44 13.87 -6.99
C GLN A 227 9.04 14.46 -7.06
N ARG A 228 8.37 14.56 -5.89
CA ARG A 228 6.99 15.02 -5.85
C ARG A 228 6.71 15.92 -4.65
N ARG A 229 5.86 16.91 -4.85
CA ARG A 229 5.34 17.75 -3.76
C ARG A 229 4.08 18.49 -4.14
N ARG A 230 3.17 18.64 -3.19
CA ARG A 230 2.04 19.56 -3.34
C ARG A 230 2.20 20.80 -2.50
N HIS A 231 1.74 21.90 -3.10
CA HIS A 231 1.40 23.14 -2.45
C HIS A 231 -0.05 23.47 -2.78
N VAL A 232 -0.67 24.38 -2.02
CA VAL A 232 -2.07 24.77 -2.26
C VAL A 232 -2.30 25.25 -3.70
N TRP A 233 -1.30 25.87 -4.31
CA TRP A 233 -1.36 26.48 -5.64
C TRP A 233 -0.67 25.69 -6.76
N THR A 234 0.06 24.62 -6.45
CA THR A 234 0.79 23.85 -7.47
C THR A 234 1.04 22.40 -7.07
N LEU A 235 1.31 21.57 -8.06
CA LEU A 235 1.89 20.24 -7.94
C LEU A 235 3.28 20.27 -8.57
N ILE A 236 4.28 19.80 -7.85
CA ILE A 236 5.57 19.38 -8.39
C ILE A 236 5.40 17.88 -8.68
N ASP A 237 5.46 17.56 -9.97
CA ASP A 237 5.19 16.22 -10.51
C ASP A 237 6.40 15.77 -11.33
N GLY A 238 7.48 15.48 -10.63
CA GLY A 238 8.75 15.14 -11.22
C GLY A 238 9.82 16.22 -11.10
N GLY A 239 11.00 15.91 -11.60
CA GLY A 239 12.16 16.78 -11.59
C GLY A 239 13.45 16.03 -11.88
N PRO A 240 14.61 16.69 -11.73
CA PRO A 240 15.90 16.11 -12.05
C PRO A 240 16.32 14.94 -11.15
N GLU A 241 15.62 14.71 -10.05
CA GLU A 241 15.90 13.63 -9.10
C GLU A 241 15.02 12.40 -9.32
N THR A 242 14.13 12.43 -10.32
CA THR A 242 13.37 11.25 -10.73
C THR A 242 14.20 10.39 -11.65
N GLY A 243 14.30 9.09 -11.34
CA GLY A 243 15.15 8.16 -12.09
C GLY A 243 14.88 6.71 -11.78
N ILE A 244 15.61 5.84 -12.48
CA ILE A 244 15.56 4.39 -12.30
C ILE A 244 16.90 3.94 -11.73
N TYR A 245 16.84 3.13 -10.69
CA TYR A 245 18.02 2.61 -10.00
C TYR A 245 18.04 1.09 -10.06
N LYS A 246 19.25 0.51 -10.11
CA LYS A 246 19.47 -0.94 -10.09
C LYS A 246 20.47 -1.30 -9.01
N SER A 247 20.18 -2.37 -8.27
CA SER A 247 21.13 -3.08 -7.42
C SER A 247 21.40 -4.47 -8.00
N THR A 248 22.60 -5.02 -7.74
CA THR A 248 22.96 -6.40 -8.07
C THR A 248 23.57 -7.14 -6.87
N ASP A 249 23.42 -6.57 -5.70
CA ASP A 249 24.00 -7.04 -4.43
C ASP A 249 22.99 -6.97 -3.27
N ALA A 250 21.73 -7.33 -3.56
CA ALA A 250 20.63 -7.33 -2.60
C ALA A 250 20.43 -5.95 -1.93
N GLY A 251 20.57 -4.87 -2.69
CA GLY A 251 20.32 -3.52 -2.21
C GLY A 251 21.47 -2.88 -1.41
N ALA A 252 22.65 -3.53 -1.33
CA ALA A 252 23.79 -2.94 -0.63
C ALA A 252 24.38 -1.73 -1.37
N THR A 253 24.36 -1.77 -2.71
CA THR A 253 24.73 -0.61 -3.56
C THR A 253 23.72 -0.43 -4.69
N TRP A 254 23.59 0.81 -5.13
CA TRP A 254 22.63 1.20 -6.17
C TRP A 254 23.33 2.04 -7.24
N LYS A 255 22.96 1.79 -8.49
CA LYS A 255 23.43 2.54 -9.67
C LYS A 255 22.23 3.10 -10.40
N GLU A 256 22.25 4.38 -10.69
CA GLU A 256 21.27 5.01 -11.57
C GLU A 256 21.45 4.54 -13.02
N LEU A 257 20.33 4.25 -13.68
CA LEU A 257 20.29 3.79 -15.07
C LEU A 257 19.97 4.98 -15.98
N GLU A 258 20.81 5.22 -16.99
CA GLU A 258 20.67 6.40 -17.87
C GLU A 258 20.70 6.05 -19.36
N THR A 259 21.24 4.89 -19.73
CA THR A 259 21.55 4.56 -21.12
C THR A 259 20.30 4.33 -21.96
N GLY A 260 19.91 5.31 -22.76
CA GLY A 260 18.72 5.25 -23.63
C GLY A 260 17.45 5.77 -22.99
N LEU A 261 17.48 6.19 -21.72
CA LEU A 261 16.38 6.88 -21.02
C LEU A 261 16.35 8.39 -21.35
N PRO A 262 15.24 9.09 -21.07
CA PRO A 262 15.16 10.55 -21.21
C PRO A 262 16.28 11.27 -20.46
N LYS A 263 16.77 12.37 -21.06
CA LYS A 263 17.81 13.24 -20.46
C LYS A 263 17.26 14.59 -20.05
N VAL A 264 15.99 14.63 -19.78
CA VAL A 264 15.24 15.77 -19.30
C VAL A 264 14.55 15.40 -17.99
N ASP A 265 13.96 16.37 -17.31
CA ASP A 265 13.21 16.08 -16.09
C ASP A 265 12.09 15.08 -16.37
N MET A 266 12.02 14.06 -15.53
CA MET A 266 11.00 13.01 -15.59
C MET A 266 9.98 13.18 -14.47
N GLY A 267 8.73 12.84 -14.78
CA GLY A 267 7.63 12.70 -13.82
C GLY A 267 7.55 11.29 -13.27
N LYS A 268 6.33 10.82 -12.91
CA LYS A 268 6.15 9.46 -12.38
C LYS A 268 6.58 8.41 -13.41
N ILE A 269 7.30 7.40 -12.95
CA ILE A 269 7.73 6.26 -13.74
C ILE A 269 6.97 5.02 -13.26
N GLY A 270 6.29 4.33 -14.19
CA GLY A 270 5.74 3.00 -13.95
C GLY A 270 6.67 1.94 -14.54
N MET A 271 6.87 0.85 -13.82
CA MET A 271 7.79 -0.22 -14.23
C MET A 271 7.14 -1.61 -14.08
N ALA A 272 7.56 -2.54 -14.92
CA ALA A 272 7.31 -3.96 -14.73
C ALA A 272 8.51 -4.78 -15.20
N VAL A 273 9.01 -5.65 -14.34
CA VAL A 273 9.94 -6.74 -14.71
C VAL A 273 9.10 -7.90 -15.21
N SER A 274 9.32 -8.37 -16.44
CA SER A 274 8.51 -9.48 -16.98
C SER A 274 8.77 -10.77 -16.22
N PRO A 275 7.74 -11.41 -15.62
CA PRO A 275 7.93 -12.74 -15.02
C PRO A 275 8.24 -13.83 -16.05
N ALA A 276 7.73 -13.67 -17.28
CA ALA A 276 7.96 -14.61 -18.38
C ALA A 276 9.41 -14.62 -18.88
N ASP A 277 10.04 -13.43 -18.92
CA ASP A 277 11.46 -13.25 -19.24
C ASP A 277 12.02 -12.05 -18.48
N PRO A 278 12.63 -12.23 -17.31
CA PRO A 278 13.15 -11.13 -16.49
C PRO A 278 14.36 -10.37 -17.07
N ASP A 279 14.86 -10.73 -18.25
CA ASP A 279 15.79 -9.87 -19.00
C ASP A 279 15.04 -8.69 -19.64
N VAL A 280 13.70 -8.78 -19.73
CA VAL A 280 12.84 -7.75 -20.31
C VAL A 280 12.17 -6.94 -19.21
N ILE A 281 12.37 -5.63 -19.27
CA ILE A 281 11.78 -4.66 -18.34
C ILE A 281 11.05 -3.60 -19.15
N TYR A 282 9.83 -3.31 -18.77
CA TYR A 282 9.00 -2.27 -19.35
C TYR A 282 8.94 -1.08 -18.42
N THR A 283 8.95 0.12 -18.98
CA THR A 283 8.63 1.35 -18.27
C THR A 283 7.73 2.26 -19.10
N VAL A 284 6.84 2.97 -18.42
CA VAL A 284 6.15 4.13 -18.97
C VAL A 284 6.60 5.35 -18.19
N ILE A 285 7.14 6.33 -18.90
CA ILE A 285 7.82 7.47 -18.32
C ILE A 285 7.13 8.76 -18.76
N GLU A 286 6.64 9.53 -17.78
CA GLU A 286 6.35 10.94 -18.03
C GLU A 286 7.65 11.71 -18.14
N ALA A 287 7.82 12.54 -19.16
CA ALA A 287 9.01 13.35 -19.33
C ALA A 287 8.74 14.62 -20.13
N GLN A 288 9.58 15.63 -19.92
CA GLN A 288 9.51 16.89 -20.65
C GLN A 288 9.89 16.71 -22.13
N ARG A 289 9.53 17.71 -22.95
CA ARG A 289 9.97 17.88 -24.35
C ARG A 289 9.66 16.70 -25.27
N ASP A 290 8.50 16.08 -25.09
CA ASP A 290 8.05 14.93 -25.89
C ASP A 290 8.98 13.70 -25.78
N GLU A 291 9.83 13.63 -24.73
CA GLU A 291 10.64 12.45 -24.44
C GLU A 291 9.88 11.40 -23.62
N GLY A 292 8.70 11.72 -23.08
CA GLY A 292 7.82 10.75 -22.41
C GLY A 292 7.40 9.62 -23.35
N GLY A 293 7.08 8.45 -22.78
CA GLY A 293 6.65 7.30 -23.56
C GLY A 293 6.97 5.96 -22.91
N THR A 294 6.79 4.90 -23.70
CA THR A 294 7.14 3.54 -23.31
C THR A 294 8.58 3.22 -23.69
N TYR A 295 9.38 2.84 -22.69
CA TYR A 295 10.75 2.39 -22.84
C TYR A 295 10.87 0.93 -22.44
N VAL A 296 11.68 0.18 -23.20
CA VAL A 296 11.89 -1.25 -22.94
C VAL A 296 13.38 -1.55 -22.91
N SER A 297 13.81 -2.26 -21.87
CA SER A 297 15.11 -2.92 -21.83
C SER A 297 14.92 -4.41 -22.13
N ARG A 298 15.88 -5.02 -22.81
CA ARG A 298 15.95 -6.48 -23.05
C ARG A 298 17.31 -7.05 -22.59
N ASP A 299 17.99 -6.33 -21.73
CA ASP A 299 19.30 -6.66 -21.18
C ASP A 299 19.37 -6.33 -19.68
N ARG A 300 18.27 -6.52 -18.97
CA ARG A 300 18.17 -6.32 -17.51
C ARG A 300 18.47 -4.87 -17.10
N GLY A 301 17.99 -3.91 -17.88
CA GLY A 301 18.12 -2.49 -17.59
C GLY A 301 19.46 -1.85 -17.98
N GLU A 302 20.39 -2.57 -18.64
CA GLU A 302 21.67 -1.97 -19.03
C GLU A 302 21.48 -0.94 -20.16
N THR A 303 20.54 -1.21 -21.09
CA THR A 303 20.17 -0.26 -22.16
C THR A 303 18.65 -0.21 -22.33
N TRP A 304 18.17 0.98 -22.70
CA TRP A 304 16.74 1.24 -22.91
C TRP A 304 16.45 1.76 -24.31
N LYS A 305 15.29 1.44 -24.82
CA LYS A 305 14.83 1.92 -26.12
C LYS A 305 13.40 2.40 -26.03
N LYS A 306 13.15 3.65 -26.43
CA LYS A 306 11.80 4.17 -26.62
C LYS A 306 11.12 3.42 -27.78
N LEU A 307 9.94 2.83 -27.53
CA LEU A 307 9.17 2.07 -28.51
C LEU A 307 7.90 2.77 -28.95
N SER A 308 7.30 3.57 -28.07
CA SER A 308 6.10 4.36 -28.37
C SER A 308 6.04 5.62 -27.52
N ASP A 309 5.14 6.53 -27.86
CA ASP A 309 4.89 7.77 -27.09
C ASP A 309 3.85 7.56 -26.00
N TYR A 310 3.40 6.33 -25.76
CA TYR A 310 2.39 6.03 -24.75
C TYR A 310 2.94 6.11 -23.33
N PHE A 311 2.26 6.82 -22.48
CA PHE A 311 2.26 6.76 -21.02
C PHE A 311 0.86 7.21 -20.54
N ALA A 312 0.53 6.98 -19.26
CA ALA A 312 -0.80 7.29 -18.73
C ALA A 312 -1.13 8.77 -18.82
N GLY A 313 -2.41 9.09 -19.01
CA GLY A 313 -2.88 10.47 -19.23
C GLY A 313 -2.78 11.39 -18.01
N SER A 314 -2.60 10.85 -16.82
CA SER A 314 -2.38 11.57 -15.56
C SER A 314 -1.42 10.77 -14.68
N PRO A 315 -0.13 10.77 -15.01
CA PRO A 315 0.85 9.86 -14.39
C PRO A 315 0.94 9.95 -12.87
N GLN A 316 0.77 11.14 -12.29
CA GLN A 316 0.76 11.33 -10.85
C GLN A 316 -0.36 10.58 -10.12
N TYR A 317 -1.36 10.10 -10.85
CA TYR A 317 -2.53 9.38 -10.33
C TYR A 317 -2.50 7.91 -10.74
N TYR A 318 -2.02 7.63 -11.94
CA TYR A 318 -1.91 6.31 -12.55
C TYR A 318 -0.45 5.92 -12.77
N ASN A 319 -0.16 5.32 -13.92
CA ASN A 319 1.16 5.02 -14.46
C ASN A 319 1.81 3.74 -13.89
N GLU A 320 1.00 2.80 -13.45
CA GLU A 320 1.48 1.48 -13.02
C GLU A 320 1.38 0.47 -14.16
N LEU A 321 2.34 -0.43 -14.24
CA LEU A 321 2.41 -1.50 -15.22
C LEU A 321 2.27 -2.87 -14.58
N VAL A 322 1.55 -3.77 -15.25
CA VAL A 322 1.44 -5.16 -14.86
C VAL A 322 1.79 -6.04 -16.08
N ALA A 323 2.92 -6.75 -16.01
CA ALA A 323 3.34 -7.67 -17.08
C ALA A 323 2.58 -9.00 -16.96
N ASP A 324 2.19 -9.55 -18.11
CA ASP A 324 1.61 -10.90 -18.17
C ASP A 324 2.64 -11.92 -17.68
N PRO A 325 2.28 -12.83 -16.75
CA PRO A 325 3.23 -13.78 -16.17
C PRO A 325 3.73 -14.85 -17.14
N VAL A 326 3.10 -15.00 -18.31
CA VAL A 326 3.40 -16.06 -19.28
C VAL A 326 3.84 -15.51 -20.64
N ASP A 327 3.29 -14.37 -21.05
CA ASP A 327 3.60 -13.74 -22.34
C ASP A 327 4.45 -12.48 -22.14
N VAL A 328 5.72 -12.56 -22.54
CA VAL A 328 6.69 -11.46 -22.38
C VAL A 328 6.30 -10.18 -23.10
N ASP A 329 5.58 -10.27 -24.22
CA ASP A 329 5.22 -9.12 -25.05
C ASP A 329 3.86 -8.49 -24.65
N THR A 330 3.16 -9.09 -23.66
CA THR A 330 1.89 -8.59 -23.13
C THR A 330 2.11 -7.86 -21.80
N VAL A 331 1.68 -6.58 -21.75
CA VAL A 331 1.73 -5.73 -20.55
C VAL A 331 0.47 -4.89 -20.50
N TYR A 332 -0.07 -4.72 -19.29
CA TYR A 332 -1.20 -3.85 -19.01
C TYR A 332 -0.72 -2.57 -18.32
N SER A 333 -1.36 -1.45 -18.64
CA SER A 333 -1.10 -0.14 -18.02
C SER A 333 -2.35 0.37 -17.34
N MET A 334 -2.21 0.69 -16.05
CA MET A 334 -3.24 1.34 -15.25
C MET A 334 -3.30 2.80 -15.65
N ASP A 335 -4.49 3.23 -16.09
CA ASP A 335 -4.77 4.59 -16.58
C ASP A 335 -6.29 4.83 -16.42
N THR A 336 -6.78 5.99 -16.81
CA THR A 336 -8.22 6.26 -16.94
C THR A 336 -8.91 5.12 -17.69
N TRP A 337 -8.34 4.70 -18.81
CA TRP A 337 -8.75 3.50 -19.53
C TRP A 337 -7.70 2.42 -19.35
N LEU A 338 -8.11 1.19 -19.10
CA LEU A 338 -7.17 0.08 -19.10
C LEU A 338 -6.57 -0.10 -20.49
N HIS A 339 -5.27 0.08 -20.61
CA HIS A 339 -4.54 -0.16 -21.85
C HIS A 339 -3.71 -1.43 -21.78
N HIS A 340 -3.46 -2.02 -22.91
CA HIS A 340 -2.50 -3.12 -23.03
C HIS A 340 -1.67 -3.00 -24.30
N THR A 341 -0.49 -3.58 -24.27
CA THR A 341 0.31 -3.94 -25.43
C THR A 341 0.36 -5.46 -25.53
N VAL A 342 0.44 -5.98 -26.76
CA VAL A 342 0.67 -7.41 -27.07
C VAL A 342 1.84 -7.57 -28.08
N ASP A 343 2.60 -6.50 -28.27
CA ASP A 343 3.72 -6.44 -29.23
C ASP A 343 5.00 -5.89 -28.60
N GLY A 344 5.09 -5.99 -27.27
CA GLY A 344 6.25 -5.59 -26.50
C GLY A 344 6.42 -4.09 -26.37
N GLY A 345 5.33 -3.32 -26.26
CA GLY A 345 5.34 -1.89 -26.01
C GLY A 345 5.39 -0.99 -27.25
N LYS A 346 5.27 -1.55 -28.45
CA LYS A 346 5.29 -0.76 -29.70
C LYS A 346 3.95 -0.08 -29.96
N THR A 347 2.85 -0.79 -29.66
CA THR A 347 1.51 -0.23 -29.75
C THR A 347 0.72 -0.50 -28.47
N TRP A 348 -0.13 0.47 -28.10
CA TRP A 348 -1.01 0.36 -26.95
C TRP A 348 -2.45 0.54 -27.38
N THR A 349 -3.33 -0.34 -26.94
CA THR A 349 -4.75 -0.31 -27.26
C THR A 349 -5.57 -0.42 -25.97
N LYS A 350 -6.76 0.18 -25.98
CA LYS A 350 -7.69 0.04 -24.87
C LYS A 350 -8.22 -1.38 -24.80
N VAL A 351 -8.24 -1.94 -23.61
CA VAL A 351 -9.04 -3.13 -23.30
C VAL A 351 -10.51 -2.72 -23.29
N GLY A 352 -11.42 -3.61 -23.71
CA GLY A 352 -12.85 -3.32 -23.67
C GLY A 352 -13.33 -3.08 -22.23
N GLU A 353 -14.03 -1.97 -21.98
CA GLU A 353 -14.51 -1.62 -20.64
C GLU A 353 -16.03 -1.42 -20.61
N ASP A 354 -16.76 -2.10 -21.48
CA ASP A 354 -18.22 -2.09 -21.44
C ASP A 354 -18.73 -2.63 -20.09
N ASN A 355 -19.54 -1.81 -19.41
CA ASN A 355 -20.07 -2.10 -18.07
C ASN A 355 -19.01 -2.21 -16.95
N LYS A 356 -17.82 -1.66 -17.15
CA LYS A 356 -16.78 -1.50 -16.12
C LYS A 356 -16.55 -0.02 -15.86
N HIS A 357 -16.27 0.35 -14.60
CA HIS A 357 -15.83 1.68 -14.25
C HIS A 357 -14.41 1.91 -14.79
N VAL A 358 -14.15 3.13 -15.23
CA VAL A 358 -12.81 3.61 -15.61
C VAL A 358 -11.92 3.85 -14.39
N ASP A 359 -10.76 4.48 -14.58
CA ASP A 359 -9.83 4.89 -13.52
C ASP A 359 -9.20 3.69 -12.79
N ASN A 360 -8.33 2.97 -13.52
CA ASN A 360 -7.72 1.73 -13.09
C ASN A 360 -6.46 2.00 -12.26
N HIS A 361 -6.31 1.28 -11.13
CA HIS A 361 -5.19 1.45 -10.20
C HIS A 361 -4.45 0.16 -9.88
N ALA A 362 -5.11 -0.98 -9.92
CA ALA A 362 -4.53 -2.25 -9.54
C ALA A 362 -4.97 -3.38 -10.45
N MET A 363 -4.10 -4.36 -10.63
CA MET A 363 -4.42 -5.56 -11.40
C MET A 363 -3.66 -6.76 -10.84
N TRP A 364 -4.37 -7.88 -10.73
CA TRP A 364 -3.77 -9.18 -10.51
C TRP A 364 -4.14 -10.10 -11.67
N ILE A 365 -3.14 -10.77 -12.25
CA ILE A 365 -3.31 -11.76 -13.31
C ILE A 365 -3.03 -13.15 -12.76
N ASN A 366 -3.92 -14.10 -13.01
CA ASN A 366 -3.73 -15.48 -12.61
C ASN A 366 -2.59 -16.13 -13.43
N PRO A 367 -1.45 -16.51 -12.82
CA PRO A 367 -0.32 -17.07 -13.57
C PRO A 367 -0.60 -18.47 -14.16
N ALA A 368 -1.64 -19.16 -13.67
CA ALA A 368 -2.06 -20.45 -14.22
C ALA A 368 -3.08 -20.32 -15.37
N ASP A 369 -3.70 -19.15 -15.52
CA ASP A 369 -4.72 -18.88 -16.55
C ASP A 369 -4.80 -17.36 -16.78
N THR A 370 -4.02 -16.82 -17.71
CA THR A 370 -3.91 -15.38 -17.94
C THR A 370 -5.14 -14.77 -18.61
N ASP A 371 -6.15 -15.56 -18.97
CA ASP A 371 -7.47 -15.04 -19.33
C ASP A 371 -8.26 -14.56 -18.10
N HIS A 372 -7.87 -15.04 -16.91
CA HIS A 372 -8.45 -14.67 -15.63
C HIS A 372 -7.61 -13.62 -14.89
N PHE A 373 -8.21 -12.46 -14.65
CA PHE A 373 -7.61 -11.40 -13.84
C PHE A 373 -8.65 -10.57 -13.06
N ILE A 374 -8.17 -9.84 -12.10
CA ILE A 374 -8.93 -8.89 -11.29
C ILE A 374 -8.36 -7.50 -11.53
N VAL A 375 -9.24 -6.52 -11.73
CA VAL A 375 -8.86 -5.11 -11.86
C VAL A 375 -9.56 -4.29 -10.79
N GLY A 376 -8.80 -3.45 -10.10
CA GLY A 376 -9.25 -2.45 -9.16
C GLY A 376 -9.29 -1.07 -9.80
N CYS A 377 -10.38 -0.34 -9.56
CA CYS A 377 -10.58 1.01 -10.08
C CYS A 377 -11.28 1.90 -9.04
N ASP A 378 -11.56 3.16 -9.36
CA ASP A 378 -12.33 4.06 -8.48
C ASP A 378 -13.76 3.58 -8.21
N GLY A 379 -14.32 2.75 -9.09
CA GLY A 379 -15.64 2.14 -8.94
C GLY A 379 -15.65 0.78 -8.24
N GLY A 380 -14.50 0.25 -7.81
CA GLY A 380 -14.38 -1.02 -7.12
C GLY A 380 -13.60 -2.08 -7.88
N ALA A 381 -13.87 -3.34 -7.61
CA ALA A 381 -13.17 -4.47 -8.20
C ALA A 381 -14.02 -5.20 -9.26
N TYR A 382 -13.36 -5.60 -10.33
CA TYR A 382 -13.95 -6.30 -11.47
C TYR A 382 -13.14 -7.54 -11.82
N LEU A 383 -13.83 -8.63 -12.16
CA LEU A 383 -13.24 -9.90 -12.61
C LEU A 383 -13.44 -10.02 -14.13
N SER A 384 -12.43 -10.52 -14.81
CA SER A 384 -12.53 -11.01 -16.19
C SER A 384 -11.99 -12.42 -16.28
N TYR A 385 -12.54 -13.22 -17.19
CA TYR A 385 -12.12 -14.59 -17.53
C TYR A 385 -11.87 -14.74 -19.04
N ASP A 386 -11.72 -13.62 -19.74
CA ASP A 386 -11.57 -13.56 -21.20
C ASP A 386 -10.72 -12.35 -21.62
N ARG A 387 -9.67 -12.05 -20.82
CA ARG A 387 -8.71 -10.94 -21.02
C ARG A 387 -9.37 -9.57 -21.18
N GLY A 388 -10.46 -9.34 -20.44
CA GLY A 388 -11.15 -8.07 -20.42
C GLY A 388 -12.19 -7.86 -21.54
N ALA A 389 -12.53 -8.93 -22.29
CA ALA A 389 -13.62 -8.86 -23.24
C ALA A 389 -14.99 -8.72 -22.54
N THR A 390 -15.14 -9.34 -21.36
CA THR A 390 -16.30 -9.14 -20.48
C THR A 390 -15.89 -8.97 -19.03
N TRP A 391 -16.74 -8.29 -18.23
CA TRP A 391 -16.46 -7.91 -16.86
C TRP A 391 -17.58 -8.30 -15.91
N LYS A 392 -17.19 -8.82 -14.75
CA LYS A 392 -18.08 -9.10 -13.62
C LYS A 392 -17.72 -8.17 -12.47
N PHE A 393 -18.63 -7.25 -12.15
CA PHE A 393 -18.49 -6.35 -11.00
C PHE A 393 -18.65 -7.13 -9.67
N ILE A 394 -17.79 -6.85 -8.70
CA ILE A 394 -17.89 -7.33 -7.32
C ILE A 394 -18.80 -6.36 -6.55
N ALA A 395 -20.11 -6.56 -6.66
CA ALA A 395 -21.12 -5.62 -6.16
C ALA A 395 -21.33 -5.65 -4.64
N ASN A 396 -20.74 -6.62 -3.93
CA ASN A 396 -20.95 -6.86 -2.51
C ASN A 396 -19.74 -6.53 -1.64
N LEU A 397 -18.73 -5.85 -2.17
CA LEU A 397 -17.65 -5.27 -1.38
C LEU A 397 -18.13 -3.92 -0.81
N PRO A 398 -18.36 -3.81 0.51
CA PRO A 398 -19.13 -2.68 1.07
C PRO A 398 -18.23 -1.48 1.41
N ILE A 399 -17.51 -0.97 0.43
CA ILE A 399 -16.64 0.19 0.55
C ILE A 399 -17.20 1.37 -0.23
N THR A 400 -17.05 2.58 0.31
CA THR A 400 -17.45 3.83 -0.36
C THR A 400 -16.66 4.99 0.22
N GLN A 401 -16.07 5.79 -0.65
CA GLN A 401 -15.37 7.01 -0.25
C GLN A 401 -16.31 8.21 -0.36
N PHE A 402 -16.76 8.75 0.76
CA PHE A 402 -17.60 9.93 0.82
C PHE A 402 -16.76 11.21 0.85
N TYR A 403 -17.12 12.19 -0.01
CA TYR A 403 -16.53 13.53 0.06
C TYR A 403 -17.18 14.39 1.16
N ARG A 404 -18.49 14.26 1.34
CA ARG A 404 -19.26 15.00 2.33
C ARG A 404 -20.50 14.21 2.72
N VAL A 405 -20.94 14.40 3.96
CA VAL A 405 -22.19 13.84 4.50
C VAL A 405 -23.06 14.95 5.04
N SER A 406 -24.37 14.76 4.89
CA SER A 406 -25.39 15.57 5.53
C SER A 406 -26.52 14.69 6.06
N VAL A 407 -27.26 15.20 7.02
CA VAL A 407 -28.40 14.51 7.60
C VAL A 407 -29.65 15.39 7.57
N ASP A 408 -30.82 14.76 7.50
CA ASP A 408 -32.10 15.45 7.64
C ASP A 408 -32.69 15.27 9.05
N ASN A 409 -33.93 15.74 9.25
CA ASN A 409 -34.67 15.61 10.50
C ASN A 409 -35.86 14.65 10.40
N SER A 410 -35.83 13.72 9.43
CA SER A 410 -36.91 12.74 9.23
C SER A 410 -37.14 11.87 10.45
N LYS A 411 -38.38 11.50 10.70
CA LYS A 411 -38.81 10.64 11.81
C LYS A 411 -39.49 9.40 11.24
N PRO A 412 -39.38 8.24 11.89
CA PRO A 412 -38.68 7.95 13.17
C PRO A 412 -37.15 7.90 13.02
N PHE A 413 -36.62 7.78 11.82
CA PHE A 413 -35.18 7.72 11.55
C PHE A 413 -34.79 8.84 10.57
N TYR A 414 -33.74 9.61 10.92
CA TYR A 414 -33.18 10.58 10.00
C TYR A 414 -32.46 9.87 8.86
N TYR A 415 -32.40 10.53 7.70
CA TYR A 415 -31.65 10.06 6.55
C TYR A 415 -30.25 10.67 6.56
N VAL A 416 -29.29 9.89 6.08
CA VAL A 416 -27.93 10.31 5.82
C VAL A 416 -27.74 10.36 4.30
N TYR A 417 -27.20 11.46 3.81
CA TYR A 417 -26.91 11.68 2.40
C TYR A 417 -25.44 11.98 2.21
N GLY A 418 -24.82 11.48 1.13
CA GLY A 418 -23.43 11.76 0.82
C GLY A 418 -23.13 11.67 -0.67
N GLY A 419 -22.34 12.61 -1.15
CA GLY A 419 -21.68 12.53 -2.45
C GLY A 419 -20.41 11.69 -2.31
N THR A 420 -20.24 10.71 -3.20
CA THR A 420 -19.10 9.79 -3.20
C THR A 420 -18.14 10.16 -4.32
N GLN A 421 -16.87 9.79 -4.15
CA GLN A 421 -15.91 9.94 -5.23
C GLN A 421 -16.35 9.07 -6.42
N ASP A 422 -16.55 9.71 -7.56
CA ASP A 422 -16.83 9.14 -8.88
C ASP A 422 -18.01 8.15 -8.98
N ASN A 423 -18.74 7.92 -7.86
CA ASN A 423 -19.78 6.89 -7.74
C ASN A 423 -21.15 7.46 -7.35
N ASN A 424 -21.52 8.64 -7.86
CA ASN A 424 -22.81 9.32 -7.65
C ASN A 424 -23.01 9.80 -6.18
N SER A 425 -24.27 9.96 -5.78
CA SER A 425 -24.68 10.32 -4.42
C SER A 425 -25.52 9.21 -3.81
N ARG A 426 -25.42 9.06 -2.50
CA ARG A 426 -26.13 8.04 -1.72
C ARG A 426 -27.02 8.70 -0.69
N GLY A 427 -28.11 8.03 -0.37
CA GLY A 427 -28.99 8.43 0.72
C GLY A 427 -29.75 7.24 1.26
N GLY A 428 -29.89 7.18 2.58
CA GLY A 428 -30.61 6.12 3.25
C GLY A 428 -30.89 6.44 4.72
N PRO A 429 -31.84 5.75 5.36
CA PRO A 429 -32.12 5.94 6.78
C PRO A 429 -30.95 5.41 7.61
N HIS A 430 -30.62 6.10 8.70
CA HIS A 430 -29.53 5.68 9.60
C HIS A 430 -29.85 4.38 10.36
N ARG A 431 -31.08 3.93 10.34
CA ARG A 431 -31.58 2.70 10.97
C ARG A 431 -32.85 2.24 10.28
N THR A 432 -33.13 0.94 10.30
CA THR A 432 -34.40 0.32 9.92
C THR A 432 -35.08 -0.28 11.14
N LEU A 433 -36.30 -0.74 10.99
CA LEU A 433 -37.07 -1.39 12.05
C LEU A 433 -36.81 -2.90 12.17
N ASP A 434 -36.05 -3.46 11.20
CA ASP A 434 -35.78 -4.91 11.12
C ASP A 434 -34.43 -5.24 11.75
#